data_90d015c2dbc5a403ce8892370d6bca57
#
_entry.id   90d015c2dbc5a403ce8892370d6bca57
#
_cell.length_a   1.000
_cell.length_b   1.000
_cell.length_c   1.000
_cell.angle_alpha   90.00
_cell.angle_beta   90.00
_cell.angle_gamma   90.00
#
_symmetry.space_group_name_H-M   'P 1'
#
loop_
_entity.id
_entity.type
_entity.pdbx_description
1 polymer ?
#
loop_
_entity_poly.entity_id
_entity_poly.type
_entity_poly.pdbx_seq_one_letter_code
_entity_poly.pdbx_strand_id
1 'polypeptide(L)'
;PAGPDSEMRGLMFAESIRAMEASHWKRLSISHWARATRERNFYNYFAKGRTDCLAFGPGAGGTVSGYGYMVNRNVDEWKASVAAGEKPVAMITAPGRFWNEARALNEQTELNYLDPAALERLYPIAFSELWRPAIENWLEAGLIEPDGSRYQLTVSGQFWQGRLTQALMDLLASASK
;
A
#
# COMPACT_ATOMS: atom_id res chain seq x y z
N PRO A 1 -29.15 3.47 6.84
CA PRO A 1 -28.93 4.23 5.62
C PRO A 1 -27.76 3.61 4.85
N ALA A 2 -27.90 3.45 3.52
CA ALA A 2 -26.81 3.02 2.67
C ALA A 2 -25.69 4.10 2.73
N GLY A 3 -24.43 3.68 2.82
CA GLY A 3 -23.29 4.60 2.75
C GLY A 3 -23.15 5.22 1.34
N PRO A 4 -22.27 6.22 1.16
CA PRO A 4 -22.05 6.84 -0.14
C PRO A 4 -21.54 5.80 -1.15
N ASP A 5 -22.01 5.92 -2.40
CA ASP A 5 -21.53 5.09 -3.50
C ASP A 5 -20.09 5.42 -3.90
N SER A 6 -19.55 4.73 -4.91
CA SER A 6 -18.15 4.91 -5.33
C SER A 6 -17.91 6.29 -5.97
N GLU A 7 -18.90 6.85 -6.65
CA GLU A 7 -18.81 8.17 -7.27
C GLU A 7 -18.72 9.25 -6.19
N MET A 8 -19.63 9.25 -5.24
CA MET A 8 -19.61 10.19 -4.12
C MET A 8 -18.31 10.10 -3.31
N ARG A 9 -17.83 8.89 -3.05
CA ARG A 9 -16.55 8.69 -2.34
C ARG A 9 -15.37 9.24 -3.13
N GLY A 10 -15.37 9.08 -4.46
CA GLY A 10 -14.35 9.66 -5.34
C GLY A 10 -14.36 11.18 -5.30
N LEU A 11 -15.54 11.81 -5.35
CA LEU A 11 -15.70 13.26 -5.21
C LEU A 11 -15.23 13.75 -3.84
N MET A 12 -15.60 13.08 -2.77
CA MET A 12 -15.14 13.42 -1.41
C MET A 12 -13.61 13.28 -1.27
N PHE A 13 -13.01 12.27 -1.87
CA PHE A 13 -11.56 12.10 -1.89
C PHE A 13 -10.86 13.24 -2.62
N ALA A 14 -11.31 13.59 -3.83
CA ALA A 14 -10.77 14.69 -4.62
C ALA A 14 -10.92 16.04 -3.90
N GLU A 15 -12.07 16.28 -3.27
CA GLU A 15 -12.31 17.51 -2.49
C GLU A 15 -11.41 17.57 -1.24
N SER A 16 -11.20 16.44 -0.57
CA SER A 16 -10.27 16.37 0.58
C SER A 16 -8.85 16.76 0.17
N ILE A 17 -8.37 16.28 -0.99
CA ILE A 17 -7.05 16.66 -1.51
C ILE A 17 -6.99 18.17 -1.74
N ARG A 18 -7.97 18.74 -2.45
CA ARG A 18 -8.01 20.20 -2.73
C ARG A 18 -8.02 21.03 -1.45
N ALA A 19 -8.83 20.63 -0.45
CA ALA A 19 -8.93 21.35 0.82
C ALA A 19 -7.61 21.31 1.61
N MET A 20 -6.92 20.18 1.62
CA MET A 20 -5.64 20.02 2.31
C MET A 20 -4.53 20.84 1.63
N GLU A 21 -4.46 20.82 0.30
CA GLU A 21 -3.50 21.62 -0.49
C GLU A 21 -3.75 23.12 -0.34
N ALA A 22 -5.01 23.55 -0.42
CA ALA A 22 -5.40 24.95 -0.18
C ALA A 22 -5.04 25.43 1.23
N SER A 23 -5.00 24.53 2.19
CA SER A 23 -4.57 24.79 3.57
C SER A 23 -3.06 24.62 3.79
N HIS A 24 -2.27 24.50 2.70
CA HIS A 24 -0.81 24.34 2.72
C HIS A 24 -0.31 23.08 3.43
N TRP A 25 -1.12 22.02 3.49
CA TRP A 25 -0.65 20.72 3.94
C TRP A 25 0.15 20.04 2.81
N LYS A 26 1.30 19.48 3.15
CA LYS A 26 2.12 18.68 2.25
C LYS A 26 1.66 17.22 2.29
N ARG A 27 1.37 16.66 1.13
CA ARG A 27 1.06 15.24 1.01
C ARG A 27 2.33 14.40 1.08
N LEU A 28 2.29 13.33 1.89
CA LEU A 28 3.40 12.40 2.08
C LEU A 28 3.17 11.04 1.43
N SER A 29 1.92 10.61 1.34
CA SER A 29 1.48 9.39 0.64
C SER A 29 0.00 9.50 0.28
N ILE A 30 -0.63 8.44 -0.21
CA ILE A 30 -2.06 8.43 -0.60
C ILE A 30 -2.96 9.06 0.48
N SER A 31 -2.75 8.74 1.74
CA SER A 31 -3.63 9.13 2.85
C SER A 31 -2.94 9.94 3.96
N HIS A 32 -1.65 10.27 3.82
CA HIS A 32 -0.91 10.95 4.87
C HIS A 32 -0.51 12.37 4.45
N TRP A 33 -0.75 13.30 5.35
CA TRP A 33 -0.50 14.71 5.15
C TRP A 33 0.32 15.27 6.31
N ALA A 34 1.18 16.24 6.02
CA ALA A 34 1.99 16.93 7.00
C ALA A 34 1.80 18.45 6.93
N ARG A 35 1.61 19.09 8.07
CA ARG A 35 1.57 20.55 8.16
C ARG A 35 2.96 21.16 8.32
N ALA A 36 3.92 20.39 8.79
CA ALA A 36 5.29 20.85 9.04
C ALA A 36 6.31 19.84 8.54
N THR A 37 7.54 20.29 8.32
CA THR A 37 8.66 19.46 7.84
C THR A 37 9.15 18.42 8.87
N ARG A 38 8.67 18.48 10.11
CA ARG A 38 8.98 17.50 11.17
C ARG A 38 8.28 16.17 10.95
N GLU A 39 7.07 16.18 10.38
CA GLU A 39 6.35 14.96 10.05
C GLU A 39 6.94 14.36 8.77
N ARG A 40 7.41 13.14 8.86
CA ARG A 40 8.04 12.41 7.75
C ARG A 40 7.37 11.07 7.46
N ASN A 41 6.33 10.73 8.23
CA ASN A 41 5.57 9.49 8.06
C ASN A 41 6.46 8.21 8.05
N PHE A 42 7.54 8.20 8.81
CA PHE A 42 8.51 7.10 8.82
C PHE A 42 7.86 5.75 9.12
N TYR A 43 6.95 5.70 10.10
CA TYR A 43 6.29 4.45 10.45
C TYR A 43 5.58 3.84 9.24
N ASN A 44 4.71 4.60 8.55
CA ASN A 44 3.98 4.06 7.41
C ASN A 44 4.89 3.76 6.23
N TYR A 45 5.91 4.58 5.99
CA TYR A 45 6.90 4.34 4.95
C TYR A 45 7.61 2.99 5.16
N PHE A 46 8.13 2.74 6.36
CA PHE A 46 8.81 1.49 6.68
C PHE A 46 7.85 0.31 6.83
N ALA A 47 6.71 0.47 7.49
CA ALA A 47 5.76 -0.62 7.71
C ALA A 47 5.08 -1.10 6.41
N LYS A 48 4.82 -0.20 5.45
CA LYS A 48 4.28 -0.54 4.13
C LYS A 48 5.36 -0.92 3.12
N GLY A 49 6.60 -0.50 3.35
CA GLY A 49 7.77 -0.84 2.55
C GLY A 49 8.32 -2.24 2.85
N ARG A 50 9.60 -2.47 2.54
CA ARG A 50 10.25 -3.79 2.64
C ARG A 50 10.90 -4.07 4.00
N THR A 51 10.63 -3.27 5.03
CA THR A 51 11.23 -3.38 6.36
C THR A 51 10.37 -4.25 7.29
N ASP A 52 11.00 -5.02 8.14
CA ASP A 52 10.32 -5.72 9.22
C ASP A 52 9.73 -4.73 10.22
N CYS A 53 8.56 -5.05 10.75
CA CYS A 53 7.84 -4.22 11.70
C CYS A 53 7.33 -5.08 12.87
N LEU A 54 7.81 -4.78 14.08
CA LEU A 54 7.33 -5.45 15.28
C LEU A 54 6.03 -4.83 15.78
N ALA A 55 5.06 -5.68 16.05
CA ALA A 55 3.76 -5.27 16.61
C ALA A 55 3.79 -5.26 18.14
N PHE A 56 3.29 -4.19 18.74
CA PHE A 56 3.16 -4.04 20.18
C PHE A 56 1.71 -3.71 20.56
N GLY A 57 1.18 -4.44 21.54
CA GLY A 57 -0.16 -4.24 22.08
C GLY A 57 -1.24 -5.07 21.37
N PRO A 58 -2.44 -5.16 21.99
CA PRO A 58 -3.54 -5.98 21.48
C PRO A 58 -4.05 -5.45 20.13
N GLY A 59 -4.26 -6.36 19.18
CA GLY A 59 -4.76 -6.06 17.85
C GLY A 59 -3.74 -5.47 16.88
N ALA A 60 -2.49 -5.29 17.30
CA ALA A 60 -1.44 -4.79 16.42
C ALA A 60 -1.02 -5.86 15.38
N GLY A 61 -0.71 -5.42 14.17
CA GLY A 61 -0.14 -6.27 13.10
C GLY A 61 1.35 -6.01 12.91
N GLY A 62 2.12 -7.05 12.63
CA GLY A 62 3.55 -6.97 12.38
C GLY A 62 4.00 -7.85 11.21
N THR A 63 5.25 -7.68 10.81
CA THR A 63 5.90 -8.48 9.77
C THR A 63 7.33 -8.76 10.19
N VAL A 64 7.76 -10.01 10.13
CA VAL A 64 9.14 -10.43 10.42
C VAL A 64 9.57 -11.47 9.40
N SER A 65 10.65 -11.22 8.70
CA SER A 65 11.23 -12.13 7.70
C SER A 65 10.18 -12.63 6.67
N GLY A 66 9.27 -11.75 6.26
CA GLY A 66 8.20 -12.07 5.32
C GLY A 66 6.94 -12.66 5.94
N TYR A 67 6.99 -13.15 7.18
CA TYR A 67 5.82 -13.63 7.89
C TYR A 67 5.03 -12.45 8.46
N GLY A 68 3.75 -12.35 8.05
CA GLY A 68 2.80 -11.45 8.70
C GLY A 68 2.25 -12.08 9.97
N TYR A 69 2.01 -11.30 11.02
CA TYR A 69 1.35 -11.79 12.22
C TYR A 69 0.43 -10.73 12.85
N MET A 70 -0.56 -11.22 13.59
CA MET A 70 -1.49 -10.38 14.35
C MET A 70 -1.43 -10.75 15.83
N VAL A 71 -1.32 -9.74 16.67
CA VAL A 71 -1.46 -9.88 18.13
C VAL A 71 -2.94 -10.02 18.49
N ASN A 72 -3.24 -10.82 19.50
CA ASN A 72 -4.62 -11.02 19.96
C ASN A 72 -5.32 -9.70 20.26
N ARG A 73 -6.53 -9.53 19.73
CA ARG A 73 -7.34 -8.30 19.89
C ARG A 73 -8.09 -8.23 21.21
N ASN A 74 -8.35 -9.40 21.82
CA ASN A 74 -8.98 -9.46 23.12
C ASN A 74 -7.97 -9.03 24.18
N VAL A 75 -8.26 -7.93 24.88
CA VAL A 75 -7.34 -7.32 25.85
C VAL A 75 -7.08 -8.24 27.04
N ASP A 76 -8.08 -8.98 27.51
CA ASP A 76 -7.94 -9.84 28.69
C ASP A 76 -7.15 -11.11 28.37
N GLU A 77 -7.37 -11.72 27.21
CA GLU A 77 -6.55 -12.83 26.71
C GLU A 77 -5.12 -12.39 26.45
N TRP A 78 -4.93 -11.20 25.86
CA TRP A 78 -3.61 -10.60 25.66
C TRP A 78 -2.86 -10.41 26.97
N LYS A 79 -3.53 -9.87 28.02
CA LYS A 79 -2.95 -9.71 29.37
C LYS A 79 -2.59 -11.04 29.99
N ALA A 80 -3.45 -12.05 29.86
CA ALA A 80 -3.23 -13.39 30.41
C ALA A 80 -1.98 -14.04 29.76
N SER A 81 -1.86 -13.99 28.43
CA SER A 81 -0.69 -14.51 27.73
C SER A 81 0.60 -13.79 28.14
N VAL A 82 0.58 -12.45 28.20
CA VAL A 82 1.74 -11.67 28.63
C VAL A 82 2.14 -12.00 30.08
N ALA A 83 1.16 -12.14 30.99
CA ALA A 83 1.41 -12.52 32.38
C ALA A 83 2.00 -13.93 32.53
N ALA A 84 1.64 -14.82 31.60
CA ALA A 84 2.21 -16.18 31.51
C ALA A 84 3.59 -16.24 30.83
N GLY A 85 4.12 -15.11 30.36
CA GLY A 85 5.39 -15.05 29.60
C GLY A 85 5.26 -15.56 28.16
N GLU A 86 4.05 -15.69 27.65
CA GLU A 86 3.76 -16.16 26.30
C GLU A 86 3.62 -14.98 25.33
N LYS A 87 3.92 -15.24 24.04
CA LYS A 87 3.65 -14.25 22.96
C LYS A 87 2.17 -14.32 22.58
N PRO A 88 1.39 -13.23 22.73
CA PRO A 88 -0.06 -13.21 22.46
C PRO A 88 -0.36 -13.14 20.96
N VAL A 89 0.20 -14.03 20.15
CA VAL A 89 0.02 -14.07 18.69
C VAL A 89 -1.24 -14.88 18.37
N ALA A 90 -2.21 -14.24 17.72
CA ALA A 90 -3.46 -14.88 17.31
C ALA A 90 -3.39 -15.49 15.90
N MET A 91 -2.57 -14.95 15.01
CA MET A 91 -2.49 -15.42 13.63
C MET A 91 -1.08 -15.18 13.06
N ILE A 92 -0.59 -16.14 12.28
CA ILE A 92 0.63 -16.01 11.48
C ILE A 92 0.28 -16.35 10.03
N THR A 93 0.76 -15.54 9.10
CA THR A 93 0.59 -15.73 7.66
C THR A 93 1.97 -15.89 7.02
N ALA A 94 2.18 -16.98 6.32
CA ALA A 94 3.42 -17.19 5.56
C ALA A 94 3.50 -16.24 4.36
N PRO A 95 4.70 -15.85 3.93
CA PRO A 95 4.87 -15.04 2.73
C PRO A 95 4.37 -15.78 1.49
N GLY A 96 3.61 -15.10 0.66
CA GLY A 96 3.23 -15.61 -0.66
C GLY A 96 4.44 -15.64 -1.61
N ARG A 97 4.28 -16.34 -2.75
CA ARG A 97 5.33 -16.51 -3.78
C ARG A 97 5.96 -15.19 -4.24
N PHE A 98 5.15 -14.14 -4.38
CA PHE A 98 5.57 -12.81 -4.86
C PHE A 98 5.52 -11.77 -3.74
N TRP A 99 5.85 -12.17 -2.52
CA TRP A 99 5.74 -11.28 -1.38
C TRP A 99 6.66 -10.04 -1.47
N ASN A 100 7.90 -10.22 -1.96
CA ASN A 100 8.85 -9.12 -2.11
C ASN A 100 8.41 -8.14 -3.21
N GLU A 101 7.96 -8.68 -4.35
CA GLU A 101 7.46 -7.91 -5.48
C GLU A 101 6.20 -7.12 -5.09
N ALA A 102 5.28 -7.76 -4.38
CA ALA A 102 4.07 -7.13 -3.87
C ALA A 102 4.39 -5.94 -2.94
N ARG A 103 5.35 -6.11 -2.05
CA ARG A 103 5.76 -5.02 -1.15
C ARG A 103 6.44 -3.88 -1.89
N ALA A 104 7.32 -4.18 -2.84
CA ALA A 104 7.97 -3.16 -3.65
C ALA A 104 6.98 -2.40 -4.53
N LEU A 105 6.01 -3.08 -5.12
CA LEU A 105 4.91 -2.47 -5.87
C LEU A 105 4.04 -1.59 -4.95
N ASN A 106 3.66 -2.09 -3.78
CA ASN A 106 2.84 -1.34 -2.83
C ASN A 106 3.56 -0.07 -2.32
N GLU A 107 4.88 -0.15 -2.08
CA GLU A 107 5.70 1.00 -1.72
C GLU A 107 5.61 2.10 -2.79
N GLN A 108 5.75 1.75 -4.07
CA GLN A 108 5.64 2.71 -5.17
C GLN A 108 4.23 3.33 -5.24
N THR A 109 3.20 2.51 -5.27
CA THR A 109 1.81 2.99 -5.43
C THR A 109 1.32 3.82 -4.23
N GLU A 110 1.76 3.51 -3.02
CA GLU A 110 1.52 4.36 -1.82
C GLU A 110 2.19 5.74 -1.92
N LEU A 111 3.30 5.84 -2.65
CA LEU A 111 3.99 7.10 -2.96
C LEU A 111 3.50 7.75 -4.26
N ASN A 112 2.37 7.30 -4.78
CA ASN A 112 1.67 7.83 -5.96
C ASN A 112 2.38 7.62 -7.30
N TYR A 113 3.27 6.65 -7.44
CA TYR A 113 3.90 6.36 -8.72
C TYR A 113 3.95 4.85 -9.02
N LEU A 114 4.25 4.52 -10.27
CA LEU A 114 4.53 3.18 -10.76
C LEU A 114 5.76 3.23 -11.69
N ASP A 115 6.82 2.50 -11.35
CA ASP A 115 8.04 2.37 -12.13
C ASP A 115 8.35 0.88 -12.37
N PRO A 116 7.79 0.27 -13.43
CA PRO A 116 8.04 -1.14 -13.76
C PRO A 116 9.53 -1.41 -14.00
N ALA A 117 10.25 -0.50 -14.68
CA ALA A 117 11.67 -0.65 -14.96
C ALA A 117 12.54 -0.65 -13.69
N ALA A 118 12.14 0.11 -12.65
CA ALA A 118 12.81 0.05 -11.36
C ALA A 118 12.63 -1.31 -10.68
N LEU A 119 11.45 -1.92 -10.81
CA LEU A 119 11.17 -3.26 -10.29
C LEU A 119 11.94 -4.34 -11.07
N GLU A 120 12.08 -4.22 -12.38
CA GLU A 120 12.89 -5.11 -13.24
C GLU A 120 14.36 -5.14 -12.83
N ARG A 121 14.90 -4.03 -12.32
CA ARG A 121 16.26 -4.00 -11.78
C ARG A 121 16.42 -4.75 -10.45
N LEU A 122 15.33 -4.99 -9.74
CA LEU A 122 15.33 -5.68 -8.45
C LEU A 122 14.95 -7.16 -8.56
N TYR A 123 14.12 -7.50 -9.54
CA TYR A 123 13.55 -8.83 -9.70
C TYR A 123 13.65 -9.30 -11.15
N PRO A 124 13.92 -10.59 -11.41
CA PRO A 124 14.07 -11.14 -12.76
C PRO A 124 12.70 -11.37 -13.45
N ILE A 125 11.89 -10.32 -13.52
CA ILE A 125 10.53 -10.34 -14.09
C ILE A 125 10.39 -9.12 -14.99
N ALA A 126 9.93 -9.33 -16.25
CA ALA A 126 9.69 -8.27 -17.22
C ALA A 126 8.36 -7.55 -16.94
N PHE A 127 8.31 -6.76 -15.89
CA PHE A 127 7.10 -6.06 -15.44
C PHE A 127 6.54 -5.09 -16.48
N SER A 128 7.42 -4.38 -17.21
CA SER A 128 7.01 -3.46 -18.27
C SER A 128 6.22 -4.16 -19.36
N GLU A 129 6.57 -5.40 -19.67
CA GLU A 129 5.90 -6.22 -20.66
C GLU A 129 4.62 -6.85 -20.10
N LEU A 130 4.72 -7.44 -18.92
CA LEU A 130 3.63 -8.11 -18.24
C LEU A 130 2.46 -7.15 -17.96
N TRP A 131 2.75 -5.93 -17.54
CA TRP A 131 1.74 -4.95 -17.14
C TRP A 131 1.33 -3.98 -18.25
N ARG A 132 1.96 -4.05 -19.44
CA ARG A 132 1.68 -3.15 -20.56
C ARG A 132 0.18 -2.99 -20.86
N PRO A 133 -0.63 -4.07 -21.01
CA PRO A 133 -2.05 -3.90 -21.32
C PRO A 133 -2.84 -3.16 -20.22
N ALA A 134 -2.49 -3.40 -18.95
CA ALA A 134 -3.11 -2.69 -17.84
C ALA A 134 -2.70 -1.21 -17.84
N ILE A 135 -1.41 -0.92 -18.04
CA ILE A 135 -0.86 0.44 -18.09
C ILE A 135 -1.51 1.24 -19.24
N GLU A 136 -1.61 0.67 -20.43
CA GLU A 136 -2.26 1.31 -21.59
C GLU A 136 -3.73 1.65 -21.28
N ASN A 137 -4.49 0.71 -20.73
CA ASN A 137 -5.86 0.94 -20.30
C ASN A 137 -5.99 2.03 -19.23
N TRP A 138 -5.05 2.09 -18.30
CA TRP A 138 -5.07 3.08 -17.22
C TRP A 138 -4.67 4.48 -17.70
N LEU A 139 -3.77 4.58 -18.68
CA LEU A 139 -3.46 5.82 -19.38
C LEU A 139 -4.69 6.36 -20.10
N GLU A 140 -5.39 5.50 -20.87
CA GLU A 140 -6.62 5.86 -21.58
C GLU A 140 -7.74 6.27 -20.60
N ALA A 141 -7.88 5.56 -19.47
CA ALA A 141 -8.87 5.87 -18.44
C ALA A 141 -8.49 7.08 -17.57
N GLY A 142 -7.32 7.69 -17.75
CA GLY A 142 -6.85 8.82 -16.95
C GLY A 142 -6.57 8.48 -15.49
N LEU A 143 -6.22 7.21 -15.19
CA LEU A 143 -5.86 6.76 -13.84
C LEU A 143 -4.37 7.00 -13.53
N ILE A 144 -3.54 6.97 -14.55
CA ILE A 144 -2.12 7.29 -14.48
C ILE A 144 -1.74 8.25 -15.60
N GLU A 145 -0.61 8.94 -15.43
CA GLU A 145 -0.03 9.83 -16.45
C GLU A 145 1.49 9.59 -16.53
N PRO A 146 2.13 9.82 -17.70
CA PRO A 146 3.57 9.68 -17.83
C PRO A 146 4.32 10.73 -17.00
N ASP A 147 5.38 10.29 -16.30
CA ASP A 147 6.30 11.13 -15.54
C ASP A 147 7.75 10.67 -15.81
N GLY A 148 8.36 11.16 -16.88
CA GLY A 148 9.66 10.71 -17.34
C GLY A 148 9.66 9.23 -17.72
N SER A 149 10.42 8.40 -17.00
CA SER A 149 10.53 6.94 -17.22
C SER A 149 9.53 6.13 -16.40
N ARG A 150 8.67 6.76 -15.63
CA ARG A 150 7.67 6.14 -14.76
C ARG A 150 6.28 6.71 -15.01
N TYR A 151 5.31 6.27 -14.24
CA TYR A 151 3.93 6.76 -14.27
C TYR A 151 3.56 7.35 -12.92
N GLN A 152 2.87 8.49 -12.93
CA GLN A 152 2.29 9.12 -11.76
C GLN A 152 0.82 8.73 -11.66
N LEU A 153 0.32 8.38 -10.47
CA LEU A 153 -1.12 8.17 -10.26
C LEU A 153 -1.84 9.53 -10.23
N THR A 154 -2.84 9.69 -11.08
CA THR A 154 -3.75 10.86 -11.03
C THR A 154 -4.60 10.81 -9.75
N VAL A 155 -5.38 11.84 -9.45
CA VAL A 155 -6.30 11.81 -8.31
C VAL A 155 -7.28 10.63 -8.40
N SER A 156 -7.76 10.31 -9.61
CA SER A 156 -8.59 9.13 -9.86
C SER A 156 -7.82 7.83 -9.62
N GLY A 157 -6.59 7.72 -10.10
CA GLY A 157 -5.74 6.56 -9.86
C GLY A 157 -5.43 6.36 -8.38
N GLN A 158 -5.19 7.43 -7.65
CA GLN A 158 -4.96 7.40 -6.21
C GLN A 158 -6.19 6.93 -5.43
N PHE A 159 -7.39 7.32 -5.84
CA PHE A 159 -8.63 6.81 -5.26
C PHE A 159 -8.76 5.29 -5.44
N TRP A 160 -8.34 4.77 -6.57
CA TRP A 160 -8.37 3.34 -6.91
C TRP A 160 -7.06 2.59 -6.61
N GLN A 161 -6.07 3.22 -5.96
CA GLN A 161 -4.71 2.69 -5.77
C GLN A 161 -4.70 1.22 -5.32
N GLY A 162 -5.45 0.84 -4.30
CA GLY A 162 -5.48 -0.54 -3.82
C GLY A 162 -5.99 -1.55 -4.87
N ARG A 163 -6.95 -1.13 -5.72
CA ARG A 163 -7.45 -1.97 -6.82
C ARG A 163 -6.45 -2.08 -7.97
N LEU A 164 -5.76 -0.99 -8.29
CA LEU A 164 -4.71 -0.99 -9.32
C LEU A 164 -3.55 -1.87 -8.88
N THR A 165 -3.08 -1.74 -7.64
CA THR A 165 -2.03 -2.60 -7.07
C THR A 165 -2.44 -4.07 -7.12
N GLN A 166 -3.66 -4.41 -6.72
CA GLN A 166 -4.16 -5.79 -6.76
C GLN A 166 -4.23 -6.34 -8.18
N ALA A 167 -4.67 -5.55 -9.16
CA ALA A 167 -4.74 -5.97 -10.55
C ALA A 167 -3.36 -6.34 -11.13
N LEU A 168 -2.31 -5.56 -10.80
CA LEU A 168 -0.94 -5.89 -11.22
C LEU A 168 -0.42 -7.16 -10.54
N MET A 169 -0.78 -7.39 -9.28
CA MET A 169 -0.43 -8.63 -8.57
C MET A 169 -1.15 -9.85 -9.14
N ASP A 170 -2.40 -9.70 -9.55
CA ASP A 170 -3.18 -10.79 -10.18
C ASP A 170 -2.58 -11.18 -11.54
N LEU A 171 -2.13 -10.19 -12.33
CA LEU A 171 -1.40 -10.43 -13.58
C LEU A 171 -0.09 -11.18 -13.31
N LEU A 172 0.69 -10.78 -12.31
CA LEU A 172 1.93 -11.43 -11.92
C LEU A 172 1.68 -12.89 -11.49
N ALA A 173 0.65 -13.14 -10.69
CA ALA A 173 0.28 -14.47 -10.25
C ALA A 173 -0.17 -15.38 -11.41
N SER A 174 -0.85 -14.81 -12.41
CA SER A 174 -1.35 -15.53 -13.59
C SER A 174 -0.24 -15.92 -14.58
N ALA A 175 0.75 -15.05 -14.75
CA ALA A 175 1.88 -15.30 -15.67
C ALA A 175 2.82 -16.42 -15.21
N SER A 176 2.66 -16.90 -13.98
CA SER A 176 3.56 -17.87 -13.34
C SER A 176 2.96 -19.27 -13.24
N LYS A 177 1.83 -19.49 -13.88
CA LYS A 177 1.20 -20.81 -14.07
C LYS A 177 1.65 -21.44 -15.37
#